data_a7a5c8edc73c2025da7764fe3f641d9e
#
_entry.id   a7a5c8edc73c2025da7764fe3f641d9e
#
_cell.length_a   1.000
_cell.length_b   1.000
_cell.length_c   1.000
_cell.angle_alpha   90.00
_cell.angle_beta   90.00
_cell.angle_gamma   90.00
#
_symmetry.space_group_name_H-M   'P 1'
#
loop_
_entity.id
_entity.type
_entity.pdbx_description
1 polymer ?
#
loop_
_entity_poly.entity_id
_entity_poly.type
_entity_poly.pdbx_seq_one_letter_code
_entity_poly.pdbx_strand_id
1 'polypeptide(L)'
;MSTENTAIDSITDFPASTERFLTFMSDGLTIGVSTNYVTEIITNHAITMIPLVPDYVKGIINLRGQIIPIIDIRLRMGKASIDYTNTTCIIVLNINDTNLGIIVDSVQQVIDIDKAQISPVPTESHQELINGMISLNEHSVLIFLDQEQLTEPVF
;
A
#
# COMPACT_ATOMS: atom_id res chain seq x y z
N MET A 1 19.74 25.89 -29.17
CA MET A 1 18.84 24.74 -29.36
C MET A 1 17.99 24.45 -28.15
N SER A 2 18.41 24.74 -27.00
CA SER A 2 17.69 24.31 -25.83
C SER A 2 16.42 25.13 -25.55
N THR A 3 16.07 26.07 -26.37
CA THR A 3 14.90 26.90 -26.09
C THR A 3 13.60 26.12 -26.18
N GLU A 4 13.48 25.27 -27.16
CA GLU A 4 12.30 24.42 -27.21
C GLU A 4 12.31 23.40 -26.09
N ASN A 5 13.47 23.06 -25.55
CA ASN A 5 13.56 22.18 -24.40
C ASN A 5 13.07 22.86 -23.13
N THR A 6 13.02 24.18 -23.11
CA THR A 6 12.53 24.90 -21.96
C THR A 6 11.07 24.59 -21.68
N ALA A 7 10.26 24.49 -22.72
CA ALA A 7 8.85 24.13 -22.53
C ALA A 7 8.72 22.69 -22.02
N ILE A 8 9.57 21.79 -22.50
CA ILE A 8 9.57 20.42 -22.03
C ILE A 8 9.99 20.37 -20.57
N ASP A 9 10.99 21.14 -20.20
CA ASP A 9 11.46 21.18 -18.82
C ASP A 9 10.39 21.69 -17.87
N SER A 10 9.59 22.66 -18.28
CA SER A 10 8.52 23.15 -17.43
C SER A 10 7.36 22.16 -17.33
N ILE A 11 7.18 21.29 -18.33
CA ILE A 11 6.19 20.24 -18.27
C ILE A 11 6.67 19.13 -17.36
N THR A 12 7.95 18.82 -17.40
CA THR A 12 8.56 17.78 -16.57
C THR A 12 9.19 18.42 -15.32
N ASP A 13 8.35 19.11 -14.58
CA ASP A 13 8.79 19.88 -13.42
C ASP A 13 9.08 19.01 -12.21
N PHE A 14 8.68 17.74 -12.25
CA PHE A 14 8.90 16.82 -11.16
C PHE A 14 10.33 16.29 -11.18
N PRO A 15 10.93 16.09 -10.00
CA PRO A 15 12.23 15.42 -9.93
C PRO A 15 12.19 14.05 -10.59
N ALA A 16 13.32 13.61 -11.11
CA ALA A 16 13.41 12.30 -11.76
C ALA A 16 13.07 11.16 -10.80
N SER A 17 13.21 11.38 -9.49
CA SER A 17 12.90 10.39 -8.46
C SER A 17 11.44 10.41 -8.03
N THR A 18 10.58 11.20 -8.67
CA THR A 18 9.18 11.29 -8.31
C THR A 18 8.46 9.98 -8.63
N GLU A 19 7.69 9.51 -7.68
CA GLU A 19 6.87 8.33 -7.86
C GLU A 19 5.48 8.59 -7.29
N ARG A 20 4.49 7.92 -7.85
CA ARG A 20 3.10 8.10 -7.47
C ARG A 20 2.69 7.02 -6.48
N PHE A 21 2.01 7.45 -5.42
CA PHE A 21 1.58 6.56 -4.35
C PHE A 21 0.08 6.68 -4.11
N LEU A 22 -0.56 5.53 -3.91
CA LEU A 22 -1.91 5.48 -3.40
C LEU A 22 -1.82 5.51 -1.87
N THR A 23 -2.57 6.42 -1.25
CA THR A 23 -2.59 6.53 0.21
C THR A 23 -3.87 5.93 0.76
N PHE A 24 -3.73 5.28 1.92
CA PHE A 24 -4.84 4.65 2.61
C PHE A 24 -4.63 4.75 4.11
N MET A 25 -5.70 4.52 4.85
CA MET A 25 -5.66 4.55 6.31
C MET A 25 -5.75 3.13 6.85
N SER A 26 -4.97 2.88 7.88
CA SER A 26 -5.10 1.67 8.68
C SER A 26 -4.63 1.97 10.09
N ASP A 27 -5.48 1.68 11.07
CA ASP A 27 -5.17 1.89 12.48
C ASP A 27 -4.72 3.33 12.79
N GLY A 28 -5.36 4.31 12.17
CA GLY A 28 -5.03 5.71 12.36
C GLY A 28 -3.77 6.17 11.64
N LEU A 29 -3.11 5.27 10.93
CA LEU A 29 -1.89 5.59 10.18
C LEU A 29 -2.22 5.89 8.72
N THR A 30 -1.53 6.86 8.13
CA THR A 30 -1.59 7.11 6.69
C THR A 30 -0.44 6.37 6.04
N ILE A 31 -0.78 5.45 5.15
CA ILE A 31 0.19 4.55 4.53
C ILE A 31 0.13 4.71 3.02
N GLY A 32 1.28 4.67 2.38
CA GLY A 32 1.38 4.76 0.93
C GLY A 32 1.93 3.49 0.32
N VAL A 33 1.38 3.12 -0.82
CA VAL A 33 1.89 2.03 -1.64
C VAL A 33 2.03 2.55 -3.07
N SER A 34 3.13 2.20 -3.73
CA SER A 34 3.36 2.65 -5.11
C SER A 34 2.22 2.19 -6.01
N THR A 35 1.72 3.11 -6.83
CA THR A 35 0.67 2.77 -7.80
C THR A 35 1.14 1.75 -8.83
N ASN A 36 2.45 1.56 -8.96
CA ASN A 36 2.98 0.54 -9.87
C ASN A 36 2.54 -0.87 -9.49
N TYR A 37 2.19 -1.08 -8.23
CA TYR A 37 1.77 -2.40 -7.74
C TYR A 37 0.26 -2.53 -7.62
N VAL A 38 -0.50 -1.44 -7.71
CA VAL A 38 -1.95 -1.47 -7.50
C VAL A 38 -2.64 -1.87 -8.79
N THR A 39 -3.43 -2.94 -8.74
CA THR A 39 -4.21 -3.36 -9.91
C THR A 39 -5.64 -2.86 -9.83
N GLU A 40 -6.25 -2.91 -8.66
CA GLU A 40 -7.59 -2.36 -8.48
C GLU A 40 -7.94 -2.25 -7.00
N ILE A 41 -9.03 -1.57 -6.73
CA ILE A 41 -9.58 -1.41 -5.38
C ILE A 41 -11.00 -1.94 -5.43
N ILE A 42 -11.34 -2.84 -4.50
CA ILE A 42 -12.67 -3.43 -4.47
C ILE A 42 -13.29 -3.26 -3.09
N THR A 43 -14.62 -3.23 -3.07
CA THR A 43 -15.40 -3.11 -1.84
C THR A 43 -16.43 -4.23 -1.80
N ASN A 44 -16.85 -4.58 -0.59
CA ASN A 44 -17.98 -5.51 -0.38
C ASN A 44 -17.81 -6.86 -1.08
N HIS A 45 -16.59 -7.35 -1.17
CA HIS A 45 -16.34 -8.66 -1.77
C HIS A 45 -16.33 -9.72 -0.68
N ALA A 46 -17.02 -10.83 -0.92
CA ALA A 46 -17.03 -11.94 0.04
C ALA A 46 -15.67 -12.61 0.07
N ILE A 47 -15.19 -12.89 1.28
CA ILE A 47 -13.91 -13.54 1.50
C ILE A 47 -14.19 -14.94 2.01
N THR A 48 -13.59 -15.94 1.35
CA THR A 48 -13.71 -17.33 1.77
C THR A 48 -12.57 -17.65 2.71
N MET A 49 -12.90 -18.06 3.93
CA MET A 49 -11.89 -18.42 4.92
C MET A 49 -11.24 -19.75 4.54
N ILE A 50 -9.93 -19.83 4.79
CA ILE A 50 -9.17 -21.06 4.58
C ILE A 50 -8.47 -21.43 5.87
N PRO A 51 -8.27 -22.74 6.13
CA PRO A 51 -7.62 -23.18 7.35
C PRO A 51 -6.10 -23.15 7.26
N LEU A 52 -5.44 -23.22 8.42
CA LEU A 52 -4.00 -23.46 8.53
C LEU A 52 -3.17 -22.33 7.91
N VAL A 53 -3.64 -21.09 8.05
CA VAL A 53 -2.91 -19.89 7.62
C VAL A 53 -2.69 -19.01 8.83
N PRO A 54 -1.70 -18.08 8.77
CA PRO A 54 -1.54 -17.10 9.83
C PRO A 54 -2.82 -16.28 10.02
N ASP A 55 -2.99 -15.70 11.21
CA ASP A 55 -4.22 -14.98 11.54
C ASP A 55 -4.42 -13.72 10.69
N TYR A 56 -3.35 -13.14 10.14
CA TYR A 56 -3.48 -11.97 9.27
C TYR A 56 -4.02 -12.34 7.88
N VAL A 57 -4.03 -13.60 7.51
CA VAL A 57 -4.65 -14.04 6.26
C VAL A 57 -6.11 -14.31 6.52
N LYS A 58 -6.97 -13.43 5.99
CA LYS A 58 -8.42 -13.54 6.23
C LYS A 58 -9.07 -14.58 5.34
N GLY A 59 -8.42 -14.96 4.27
CA GLY A 59 -8.94 -15.95 3.36
C GLY A 59 -8.56 -15.63 1.93
N ILE A 60 -9.42 -16.00 1.02
CA ILE A 60 -9.20 -15.79 -0.41
C ILE A 60 -10.45 -15.20 -1.04
N ILE A 61 -10.25 -14.54 -2.18
CA ILE A 61 -11.35 -14.16 -3.06
C ILE A 61 -11.10 -14.78 -4.43
N ASN A 62 -12.19 -14.97 -5.17
CA ASN A 62 -12.11 -15.34 -6.58
C ASN A 62 -12.43 -14.09 -7.38
N LEU A 63 -11.44 -13.54 -8.06
CA LEU A 63 -11.60 -12.34 -8.85
C LEU A 63 -11.36 -12.71 -10.31
N ARG A 64 -12.43 -12.77 -11.07
CA ARG A 64 -12.37 -13.12 -12.51
C ARG A 64 -11.63 -14.42 -12.77
N GLY A 65 -11.87 -15.41 -11.93
CA GLY A 65 -11.25 -16.73 -12.07
C GLY A 65 -9.89 -16.88 -11.44
N GLN A 66 -9.35 -15.81 -10.86
CA GLN A 66 -8.08 -15.86 -10.14
C GLN A 66 -8.30 -15.91 -8.64
N ILE A 67 -7.60 -16.78 -7.98
CA ILE A 67 -7.66 -16.93 -6.52
C ILE A 67 -6.63 -15.98 -5.92
N ILE A 68 -7.10 -15.06 -5.10
CA ILE A 68 -6.26 -14.00 -4.55
C ILE A 68 -6.32 -14.10 -3.03
N PRO A 69 -5.18 -14.32 -2.34
CA PRO A 69 -5.15 -14.29 -0.88
C PRO A 69 -5.36 -12.88 -0.37
N ILE A 70 -6.07 -12.77 0.75
CA ILE A 70 -6.44 -11.48 1.34
C ILE A 70 -5.80 -11.37 2.73
N ILE A 71 -5.02 -10.33 2.91
CA ILE A 71 -4.31 -10.04 4.15
C ILE A 71 -4.97 -8.85 4.83
N ASP A 72 -5.27 -8.97 6.11
CA ASP A 72 -5.70 -7.83 6.92
C ASP A 72 -4.45 -7.08 7.36
N ILE A 73 -4.28 -5.84 6.90
CA ILE A 73 -3.06 -5.10 7.16
C ILE A 73 -2.91 -4.76 8.65
N ARG A 74 -4.01 -4.57 9.39
CA ARG A 74 -3.93 -4.36 10.84
C ARG A 74 -3.28 -5.55 11.51
N LEU A 75 -3.77 -6.74 11.22
CA LEU A 75 -3.25 -7.96 11.82
C LEU A 75 -1.81 -8.21 11.39
N ARG A 76 -1.49 -7.92 10.13
CA ARG A 76 -0.12 -8.09 9.63
C ARG A 76 0.87 -7.17 10.34
N MET A 77 0.40 -5.99 10.78
CA MET A 77 1.22 -5.05 11.57
C MET A 77 1.20 -5.37 13.06
N GLY A 78 0.53 -6.43 13.48
CA GLY A 78 0.44 -6.79 14.88
C GLY A 78 -0.60 -6.02 15.65
N LYS A 79 -1.54 -5.38 14.96
CA LYS A 79 -2.63 -4.62 15.59
C LYS A 79 -3.89 -5.46 15.66
N ALA A 80 -4.83 -5.01 16.47
CA ALA A 80 -6.11 -5.70 16.61
C ALA A 80 -6.96 -5.54 15.36
N SER A 81 -7.70 -6.58 15.02
CA SER A 81 -8.71 -6.50 13.97
C SER A 81 -9.90 -5.68 14.45
N ILE A 82 -10.57 -5.02 13.51
CA ILE A 82 -11.82 -4.29 13.80
C ILE A 82 -12.90 -4.80 12.85
N ASP A 83 -14.14 -4.49 13.19
CA ASP A 83 -15.26 -4.78 12.31
C ASP A 83 -15.12 -3.95 11.04
N TYR A 84 -15.42 -4.56 9.92
CA TYR A 84 -15.33 -3.86 8.65
C TYR A 84 -16.54 -2.94 8.48
N THR A 85 -16.28 -1.76 7.91
CA THR A 85 -17.29 -0.73 7.74
C THR A 85 -17.53 -0.49 6.25
N ASN A 86 -18.36 0.50 5.92
CA ASN A 86 -18.62 0.83 4.53
C ASN A 86 -17.42 1.52 3.85
N THR A 87 -16.40 1.92 4.60
CA THR A 87 -15.17 2.49 4.02
C THR A 87 -14.07 1.45 3.86
N THR A 88 -14.21 0.28 4.46
CA THR A 88 -13.23 -0.79 4.35
C THR A 88 -13.11 -1.24 2.90
N CYS A 89 -11.86 -1.30 2.42
CA CYS A 89 -11.56 -1.66 1.04
C CYS A 89 -10.52 -2.75 0.98
N ILE A 90 -10.48 -3.45 -0.13
CA ILE A 90 -9.38 -4.35 -0.47
C ILE A 90 -8.61 -3.70 -1.62
N ILE A 91 -7.33 -3.48 -1.40
CA ILE A 91 -6.43 -3.02 -2.46
C ILE A 91 -5.76 -4.26 -3.03
N VAL A 92 -6.01 -4.54 -4.30
CA VAL A 92 -5.39 -5.68 -4.96
C VAL A 92 -4.06 -5.24 -5.54
N LEU A 93 -3.02 -5.96 -5.17
CA LEU A 93 -1.64 -5.67 -5.57
C LEU A 93 -1.10 -6.80 -6.41
N ASN A 94 -0.25 -6.44 -7.37
CA ASN A 94 0.57 -7.40 -8.09
C ASN A 94 2.03 -7.07 -7.80
N ILE A 95 2.72 -7.98 -7.15
CA ILE A 95 4.10 -7.80 -6.74
C ILE A 95 4.89 -8.99 -7.27
N ASN A 96 5.78 -8.73 -8.23
CA ASN A 96 6.60 -9.78 -8.83
C ASN A 96 5.74 -10.94 -9.32
N ASP A 97 4.67 -10.61 -10.05
CA ASP A 97 3.70 -11.57 -10.62
C ASP A 97 2.89 -12.33 -9.58
N THR A 98 2.93 -11.90 -8.33
CA THR A 98 2.10 -12.47 -7.26
C THR A 98 0.96 -11.52 -6.96
N ASN A 99 -0.27 -12.00 -7.09
CA ASN A 99 -1.46 -11.22 -6.75
C ASN A 99 -1.83 -11.45 -5.29
N LEU A 100 -2.09 -10.37 -4.59
CA LEU A 100 -2.63 -10.45 -3.24
C LEU A 100 -3.46 -9.20 -2.97
N GLY A 101 -4.36 -9.29 -1.99
CA GLY A 101 -5.16 -8.15 -1.59
C GLY A 101 -4.88 -7.79 -0.15
N ILE A 102 -4.93 -6.50 0.16
CA ILE A 102 -4.82 -6.03 1.53
C ILE A 102 -6.11 -5.34 1.93
N ILE A 103 -6.59 -5.64 3.13
CA ILE A 103 -7.75 -4.98 3.70
C ILE A 103 -7.25 -3.74 4.44
N VAL A 104 -7.82 -2.59 4.09
CA VAL A 104 -7.47 -1.32 4.70
C VAL A 104 -8.74 -0.63 5.19
N ASP A 105 -8.59 0.29 6.15
CA ASP A 105 -9.75 0.97 6.75
C ASP A 105 -10.44 1.89 5.75
N SER A 106 -9.66 2.60 4.94
CA SER A 106 -10.20 3.45 3.88
C SER A 106 -9.09 3.81 2.91
N VAL A 107 -9.47 4.05 1.67
CA VAL A 107 -8.56 4.57 0.65
C VAL A 107 -8.75 6.07 0.58
N GLN A 108 -7.67 6.82 0.42
CA GLN A 108 -7.73 8.28 0.41
C GLN A 108 -7.48 8.84 -0.97
N GLN A 109 -6.21 9.00 -1.36
CA GLN A 109 -5.90 9.70 -2.60
C GLN A 109 -4.58 9.19 -3.18
N VAL A 110 -4.31 9.60 -4.41
CA VAL A 110 -3.04 9.35 -5.07
C VAL A 110 -2.22 10.64 -5.01
N ILE A 111 -0.98 10.54 -4.58
CA ILE A 111 -0.08 11.69 -4.48
C ILE A 111 1.26 11.38 -5.12
N ASP A 112 1.94 12.43 -5.56
CA ASP A 112 3.30 12.33 -6.10
C ASP A 112 4.29 12.66 -5.00
N ILE A 113 5.31 11.81 -4.85
CA ILE A 113 6.32 11.94 -3.80
C ILE A 113 7.70 11.93 -4.46
N ASP A 114 8.55 12.86 -4.03
CA ASP A 114 9.97 12.81 -4.36
C ASP A 114 10.63 11.79 -3.45
N LYS A 115 11.03 10.66 -4.03
CA LYS A 115 11.60 9.55 -3.27
C LYS A 115 12.90 9.92 -2.56
N ALA A 116 13.58 10.95 -3.05
CA ALA A 116 14.80 11.41 -2.39
C ALA A 116 14.52 12.02 -1.02
N GLN A 117 13.29 12.41 -0.73
CA GLN A 117 12.90 12.99 0.54
C GLN A 117 12.36 11.98 1.54
N ILE A 118 12.27 10.72 1.15
CA ILE A 118 11.80 9.68 2.05
C ILE A 118 12.92 9.34 3.04
N SER A 119 12.58 9.39 4.33
CA SER A 119 13.51 9.03 5.39
C SER A 119 13.37 7.55 5.73
N PRO A 120 14.47 6.87 6.07
CA PRO A 120 14.36 5.49 6.50
C PRO A 120 13.69 5.39 7.87
N VAL A 121 13.09 4.24 8.14
CA VAL A 121 12.51 3.94 9.44
C VAL A 121 13.65 3.59 10.40
N PRO A 122 13.59 4.04 11.68
CA PRO A 122 14.60 3.66 12.66
C PRO A 122 14.74 2.14 12.78
N THR A 123 15.96 1.68 12.91
CA THR A 123 16.25 0.24 12.93
C THR A 123 15.68 -0.46 14.16
N GLU A 124 15.42 0.27 15.24
CA GLU A 124 14.77 -0.30 16.42
C GLU A 124 13.29 -0.58 16.20
N SER A 125 12.71 -0.04 15.14
CA SER A 125 11.34 -0.32 14.80
C SER A 125 11.26 -1.74 14.26
N HIS A 126 10.41 -2.56 14.85
CA HIS A 126 10.22 -3.94 14.40
C HIS A 126 9.17 -4.04 13.29
N GLN A 127 8.83 -2.93 12.69
CA GLN A 127 7.82 -2.88 11.62
C GLN A 127 8.49 -3.20 10.29
N GLU A 128 8.69 -4.49 10.04
CA GLU A 128 9.29 -4.93 8.77
C GLU A 128 8.47 -4.51 7.57
N LEU A 129 7.17 -4.28 7.78
CA LEU A 129 6.24 -3.92 6.73
C LEU A 129 6.39 -2.48 6.26
N ILE A 130 7.11 -1.66 7.01
CA ILE A 130 7.27 -0.23 6.73
C ILE A 130 8.74 0.03 6.40
N ASN A 131 9.01 0.64 5.26
CA ASN A 131 10.39 0.87 4.83
C ASN A 131 10.78 2.35 4.71
N GLY A 132 9.89 3.27 5.01
CA GLY A 132 10.22 4.69 4.94
C GLY A 132 9.09 5.56 5.46
N MET A 133 9.40 6.84 5.61
CA MET A 133 8.41 7.83 6.04
C MET A 133 8.75 9.19 5.46
N ILE A 134 7.74 10.04 5.35
CA ILE A 134 7.91 11.43 4.94
C ILE A 134 6.90 12.30 5.69
N SER A 135 7.32 13.50 6.03
CA SER A 135 6.43 14.46 6.65
C SER A 135 5.57 15.11 5.55
N LEU A 136 4.25 15.01 5.69
CA LEU A 136 3.33 15.69 4.77
C LEU A 136 3.11 17.13 5.19
N ASN A 137 3.03 17.37 6.50
CA ASN A 137 2.94 18.70 7.08
C ASN A 137 3.35 18.57 8.55
N GLU A 138 3.13 19.65 9.34
CA GLU A 138 3.58 19.69 10.73
C GLU A 138 2.92 18.60 11.59
N HIS A 139 1.80 18.08 11.18
CA HIS A 139 0.98 17.20 12.02
C HIS A 139 0.76 15.82 11.42
N SER A 140 1.23 15.55 10.22
CA SER A 140 0.96 14.27 9.59
C SER A 140 2.20 13.71 8.90
N VAL A 141 2.33 12.41 9.03
CA VAL A 141 3.43 11.64 8.45
C VAL A 141 2.82 10.55 7.57
N LEU A 142 3.38 10.40 6.39
CA LEU A 142 3.04 9.29 5.50
C LEU A 142 4.12 8.22 5.69
N ILE A 143 3.71 7.00 5.95
CA ILE A 143 4.63 5.87 6.01
C ILE A 143 4.45 5.02 4.77
N PHE A 144 5.53 4.38 4.35
CA PHE A 144 5.53 3.63 3.09
C PHE A 144 5.55 2.14 3.36
N LEU A 145 4.62 1.46 2.71
CA LEU A 145 4.51 0.01 2.77
C LEU A 145 5.66 -0.62 2.02
N ASP A 146 6.36 -1.55 2.68
CA ASP A 146 7.32 -2.41 1.99
C ASP A 146 6.53 -3.57 1.40
N GLN A 147 6.10 -3.40 0.15
CA GLN A 147 5.21 -4.37 -0.48
C GLN A 147 5.87 -5.74 -0.63
N GLU A 148 7.18 -5.81 -0.70
CA GLU A 148 7.84 -7.10 -0.85
C GLU A 148 7.74 -7.95 0.41
N GLN A 149 7.59 -7.33 1.58
CA GLN A 149 7.36 -8.07 2.81
C GLN A 149 5.99 -8.75 2.84
N LEU A 150 5.06 -8.27 2.04
CA LEU A 150 3.74 -8.89 1.94
C LEU A 150 3.78 -10.20 1.19
N THR A 151 4.80 -10.45 0.38
CA THR A 151 4.90 -11.67 -0.42
C THR A 151 5.62 -12.78 0.32
N GLU A 152 6.01 -12.58 1.58
CA GLU A 152 6.53 -13.65 2.41
C GLU A 152 5.51 -14.80 2.44
N PRO A 153 5.96 -16.05 2.59
CA PRO A 153 5.05 -17.18 2.45
C PRO A 153 3.81 -17.02 3.30
N VAL A 154 2.66 -17.05 2.65
CA VAL A 154 1.36 -16.88 3.29
C VAL A 154 0.75 -18.22 3.58
N PHE A 155 1.09 -19.19 2.77
CA PHE A 155 0.56 -20.55 2.85
C PHE A 155 1.66 -21.55 3.16
#